data_0dadaaed0fdbc46baeb04ddd1bed0966
#
_entry.id   0dadaaed0fdbc46baeb04ddd1bed0966
#
_cell.length_a   1.000
_cell.length_b   1.000
_cell.length_c   1.000
_cell.angle_alpha   90.00
_cell.angle_beta   90.00
_cell.angle_gamma   90.00
#
_symmetry.space_group_name_H-M   'P 1'
#
loop_
_entity.id
_entity.type
_entity.pdbx_description
1 polymer ?
#
loop_
_entity_poly.entity_id
_entity_poly.type
_entity_poly.pdbx_seq_one_letter_code
_entity_poly.pdbx_strand_id
1 'polypeptide(L)'
;MAFVVSRQRKIFYDLDGERGPYLLLYPSLWMDLQFWEEAGYLDVLQQEYRVLRMDPLGQGRSDDSDDIADYLPAARLQDLCCLLTALELDNVHFLGIGEGARMGYLLSAWEPNRLRSMAVLDGHPYIPEEYEKKTWEQHVDWVKAQNWERLRQEPGLKELSDLQWDRIQKVKSGNRVAALQAEMEWPGVAQDLPPAPSAPGMLFTSTREPSFMKMREAGRNCAYWRYHIFPQLEYREGLLDSEILLPAYLDFVRRQRWVPRSYEGGYL
;
A
#
# COMPACT_ATOMS: atom_id res chain seq x y z
N MET A 1 8.81 -16.40 9.44
CA MET A 1 7.35 -16.09 9.52
C MET A 1 7.00 -15.75 10.95
N ALA A 2 6.45 -14.60 11.18
CA ALA A 2 6.11 -14.13 12.50
C ALA A 2 4.78 -13.36 12.51
N PHE A 3 4.29 -12.99 13.68
CA PHE A 3 3.14 -12.11 13.82
C PHE A 3 3.34 -11.17 14.99
N VAL A 4 2.71 -10.01 14.91
CA VAL A 4 2.49 -9.12 16.05
C VAL A 4 1.02 -9.15 16.45
N VAL A 5 0.72 -8.81 17.71
CA VAL A 5 -0.66 -8.68 18.17
C VAL A 5 -1.01 -7.20 18.22
N SER A 6 -1.93 -6.78 17.38
CA SER A 6 -2.50 -5.44 17.36
C SER A 6 -4.00 -5.54 17.58
N ARG A 7 -4.56 -4.70 18.45
CA ARG A 7 -6.02 -4.68 18.72
C ARG A 7 -6.60 -6.08 18.98
N GLN A 8 -5.85 -6.95 19.70
CA GLN A 8 -6.17 -8.36 20.01
C GLN A 8 -6.23 -9.28 18.77
N ARG A 9 -5.67 -8.88 17.63
CA ARG A 9 -5.63 -9.65 16.39
C ARG A 9 -4.18 -9.88 15.95
N LYS A 10 -3.91 -11.02 15.36
CA LYS A 10 -2.60 -11.34 14.81
C LYS A 10 -2.45 -10.72 13.42
N ILE A 11 -1.42 -9.92 13.26
CA ILE A 11 -0.99 -9.37 11.98
C ILE A 11 0.28 -10.06 11.57
N PHE A 12 0.22 -10.79 10.48
CA PHE A 12 1.29 -11.61 9.97
C PHE A 12 2.31 -10.80 9.20
N TYR A 13 3.58 -11.15 9.30
CA TYR A 13 4.65 -10.55 8.51
C TYR A 13 5.79 -11.53 8.24
N ASP A 14 6.56 -11.26 7.18
CA ASP A 14 7.84 -11.87 6.91
C ASP A 14 8.93 -10.78 6.78
N LEU A 15 10.14 -11.14 7.15
CA LEU A 15 11.33 -10.29 7.02
C LEU A 15 12.37 -11.06 6.21
N ASP A 16 12.70 -10.53 5.04
CA ASP A 16 13.61 -11.12 4.08
C ASP A 16 14.84 -10.22 3.88
N GLY A 17 15.95 -10.80 3.42
CA GLY A 17 17.22 -10.06 3.26
C GLY A 17 17.97 -9.87 4.57
N GLU A 18 19.29 -9.94 4.50
CA GLU A 18 20.17 -9.93 5.68
C GLU A 18 20.78 -8.56 5.98
N ARG A 19 20.78 -7.65 5.01
CA ARG A 19 21.52 -6.38 5.07
C ARG A 19 20.78 -5.22 4.42
N GLY A 20 21.26 -4.02 4.66
CA GLY A 20 20.73 -2.78 4.10
C GLY A 20 19.64 -2.13 4.96
N PRO A 21 19.08 -1.02 4.50
CA PRO A 21 17.97 -0.36 5.17
C PRO A 21 16.69 -1.19 5.08
N TYR A 22 15.74 -0.89 5.98
CA TYR A 22 14.44 -1.56 5.94
C TYR A 22 13.55 -0.97 4.86
N LEU A 23 12.86 -1.86 4.16
CA LEU A 23 11.87 -1.56 3.14
C LEU A 23 10.58 -2.29 3.48
N LEU A 24 9.52 -1.56 3.76
CA LEU A 24 8.19 -2.09 4.01
C LEU A 24 7.39 -2.15 2.71
N LEU A 25 6.86 -3.33 2.39
CA LEU A 25 5.97 -3.57 1.28
C LEU A 25 4.54 -3.78 1.79
N TYR A 26 3.62 -2.90 1.37
CA TYR A 26 2.22 -2.96 1.77
C TYR A 26 1.33 -3.29 0.56
N PRO A 27 0.63 -4.45 0.56
CA PRO A 27 -0.12 -4.91 -0.60
C PRO A 27 -1.46 -4.17 -0.77
N SER A 28 -2.08 -4.36 -1.93
CA SER A 28 -3.47 -3.96 -2.19
C SER A 28 -4.45 -4.86 -1.44
N LEU A 29 -5.71 -4.41 -1.32
CA LEU A 29 -6.81 -5.12 -0.68
C LEU A 29 -7.03 -6.56 -1.20
N TRP A 30 -6.72 -6.80 -2.48
CA TRP A 30 -6.90 -8.10 -3.13
C TRP A 30 -5.65 -8.99 -3.08
N MET A 31 -4.59 -8.54 -2.43
CA MET A 31 -3.29 -9.22 -2.41
C MET A 31 -2.91 -9.61 -0.99
N ASP A 32 -1.94 -10.49 -0.87
CA ASP A 32 -1.25 -10.84 0.37
C ASP A 32 0.27 -10.65 0.20
N LEU A 33 1.02 -10.93 1.25
CA LEU A 33 2.48 -10.76 1.22
C LEU A 33 3.17 -11.67 0.17
N GLN A 34 2.54 -12.77 -0.26
CA GLN A 34 3.10 -13.67 -1.27
C GLN A 34 3.09 -13.04 -2.67
N PHE A 35 2.21 -12.07 -2.91
CA PHE A 35 2.20 -11.30 -4.15
C PHE A 35 3.59 -10.74 -4.51
N TRP A 36 4.32 -10.21 -3.53
CA TRP A 36 5.62 -9.58 -3.77
C TRP A 36 6.70 -10.55 -4.23
N GLU A 37 6.61 -11.80 -3.81
CA GLU A 37 7.47 -12.89 -4.27
C GLU A 37 7.07 -13.35 -5.67
N GLU A 38 5.79 -13.65 -5.87
CA GLU A 38 5.24 -14.15 -7.14
C GLU A 38 5.38 -13.14 -8.29
N ALA A 39 5.30 -11.84 -7.99
CA ALA A 39 5.51 -10.76 -8.95
C ALA A 39 7.00 -10.38 -9.14
N GLY A 40 7.94 -11.12 -8.52
CA GLY A 40 9.38 -10.94 -8.70
C GLY A 40 10.00 -9.74 -7.98
N TYR A 41 9.27 -9.07 -7.09
CA TYR A 41 9.82 -7.95 -6.32
C TYR A 41 10.84 -8.40 -5.28
N LEU A 42 10.52 -9.49 -4.55
CA LEU A 42 11.32 -9.94 -3.43
C LEU A 42 12.73 -10.33 -3.85
N ASP A 43 12.87 -11.10 -4.92
CA ASP A 43 14.16 -11.61 -5.40
C ASP A 43 15.18 -10.50 -5.69
N VAL A 44 14.68 -9.35 -6.13
CA VAL A 44 15.53 -8.19 -6.44
C VAL A 44 15.78 -7.36 -5.18
N LEU A 45 14.71 -7.04 -4.44
CA LEU A 45 14.79 -6.11 -3.32
C LEU A 45 15.59 -6.66 -2.12
N GLN A 46 15.47 -7.94 -1.81
CA GLN A 46 16.19 -8.57 -0.69
C GLN A 46 17.72 -8.59 -0.83
N GLN A 47 18.24 -8.32 -2.03
CA GLN A 47 19.68 -8.25 -2.26
C GLN A 47 20.31 -6.99 -1.63
N GLU A 48 19.54 -5.90 -1.52
CA GLU A 48 20.02 -4.61 -1.03
C GLU A 48 19.30 -4.10 0.22
N TYR A 49 18.12 -4.67 0.54
CA TYR A 49 17.22 -4.22 1.62
C TYR A 49 16.84 -5.38 2.55
N ARG A 50 16.53 -5.03 3.79
CA ARG A 50 15.74 -5.89 4.67
C ARG A 50 14.28 -5.63 4.36
N VAL A 51 13.66 -6.57 3.66
CA VAL A 51 12.31 -6.41 3.11
C VAL A 51 11.29 -6.92 4.12
N LEU A 52 10.53 -6.01 4.71
CA LEU A 52 9.40 -6.33 5.58
C LEU A 52 8.14 -6.39 4.72
N ARG A 53 7.52 -7.55 4.67
CA ARG A 53 6.23 -7.79 4.00
C ARG A 53 5.19 -8.12 5.05
N MET A 54 3.98 -7.57 4.93
CA MET A 54 2.90 -7.85 5.87
C MET A 54 1.63 -8.31 5.15
N ASP A 55 0.86 -9.12 5.85
CA ASP A 55 -0.54 -9.38 5.54
C ASP A 55 -1.40 -8.43 6.38
N PRO A 56 -2.06 -7.42 5.80
CA PRO A 56 -3.02 -6.62 6.54
C PRO A 56 -4.15 -7.47 7.10
N LEU A 57 -4.88 -6.95 8.09
CA LEU A 57 -6.05 -7.62 8.64
C LEU A 57 -7.00 -8.09 7.53
N GLY A 58 -7.49 -9.32 7.62
CA GLY A 58 -8.37 -9.94 6.62
C GLY A 58 -7.68 -10.40 5.34
N GLN A 59 -6.35 -10.37 5.27
CA GLN A 59 -5.56 -10.84 4.12
C GLN A 59 -4.58 -11.92 4.56
N GLY A 60 -4.24 -12.81 3.63
CA GLY A 60 -3.24 -13.85 3.81
C GLY A 60 -3.43 -14.68 5.07
N ARG A 61 -2.48 -14.60 5.99
CA ARG A 61 -2.42 -15.36 7.25
C ARG A 61 -2.80 -14.54 8.48
N SER A 62 -3.06 -13.26 8.33
CA SER A 62 -3.54 -12.40 9.41
C SER A 62 -4.93 -12.82 9.85
N ASP A 63 -5.28 -12.50 11.10
CA ASP A 63 -6.64 -12.67 11.59
C ASP A 63 -7.62 -11.88 10.74
N ASP A 64 -8.90 -12.15 10.87
CA ASP A 64 -9.98 -11.54 10.12
C ASP A 64 -11.02 -10.89 11.03
N SER A 65 -11.90 -10.06 10.44
CA SER A 65 -13.04 -9.45 11.11
C SER A 65 -14.18 -9.21 10.11
N ASP A 66 -15.40 -9.33 10.57
CA ASP A 66 -16.60 -8.93 9.81
C ASP A 66 -17.06 -7.50 10.19
N ASP A 67 -16.35 -6.84 11.11
CA ASP A 67 -16.65 -5.47 11.54
C ASP A 67 -15.91 -4.46 10.66
N ILE A 68 -16.65 -3.55 10.02
CA ILE A 68 -16.12 -2.46 9.20
C ILE A 68 -15.13 -1.60 10.00
N ALA A 69 -15.40 -1.37 11.30
CA ALA A 69 -14.57 -0.54 12.15
C ALA A 69 -13.11 -1.05 12.24
N ASP A 70 -12.90 -2.34 12.13
CA ASP A 70 -11.57 -2.96 12.14
C ASP A 70 -10.75 -2.66 10.87
N TYR A 71 -11.40 -2.26 9.79
CA TYR A 71 -10.79 -1.95 8.50
C TYR A 71 -10.70 -0.46 8.19
N LEU A 72 -11.25 0.39 9.04
CA LEU A 72 -11.15 1.84 8.87
C LEU A 72 -9.68 2.30 8.87
N PRO A 73 -9.35 3.39 8.17
CA PRO A 73 -7.97 3.86 8.00
C PRO A 73 -7.19 4.00 9.29
N ALA A 74 -7.80 4.52 10.36
CA ALA A 74 -7.15 4.66 11.67
C ALA A 74 -6.79 3.31 12.30
N ALA A 75 -7.65 2.31 12.17
CA ALA A 75 -7.44 0.96 12.67
C ALA A 75 -6.28 0.27 11.92
N ARG A 76 -6.26 0.38 10.60
CA ARG A 76 -5.16 -0.15 9.76
C ARG A 76 -3.83 0.56 10.03
N LEU A 77 -3.86 1.89 10.23
CA LEU A 77 -2.66 2.64 10.59
C LEU A 77 -2.12 2.18 11.95
N GLN A 78 -3.01 1.93 12.92
CA GLN A 78 -2.62 1.39 14.22
C GLN A 78 -1.94 0.02 14.09
N ASP A 79 -2.46 -0.87 13.24
CA ASP A 79 -1.84 -2.17 13.00
C ASP A 79 -0.43 -2.03 12.41
N LEU A 80 -0.28 -1.14 11.43
CA LEU A 80 1.01 -0.84 10.81
C LEU A 80 2.01 -0.25 11.83
N CYS A 81 1.57 0.73 12.62
CA CYS A 81 2.41 1.33 13.65
C CYS A 81 2.78 0.33 14.76
N CYS A 82 1.87 -0.57 15.12
CA CYS A 82 2.14 -1.65 16.06
C CYS A 82 3.24 -2.58 15.53
N LEU A 83 3.18 -2.97 14.26
CA LEU A 83 4.22 -3.78 13.62
C LEU A 83 5.57 -3.08 13.63
N LEU A 84 5.64 -1.83 13.19
CA LEU A 84 6.88 -1.05 13.17
C LEU A 84 7.47 -0.88 14.57
N THR A 85 6.63 -0.63 15.57
CA THR A 85 7.06 -0.47 16.97
C THR A 85 7.57 -1.79 17.56
N ALA A 86 6.88 -2.90 17.32
CA ALA A 86 7.29 -4.21 17.81
C ALA A 86 8.63 -4.67 17.23
N LEU A 87 8.96 -4.19 16.04
CA LEU A 87 10.24 -4.47 15.37
C LEU A 87 11.30 -3.37 15.61
N GLU A 88 10.99 -2.36 16.42
CA GLU A 88 11.85 -1.20 16.69
C GLU A 88 12.29 -0.49 15.39
N LEU A 89 11.39 -0.40 14.41
CA LEU A 89 11.67 0.17 13.09
C LEU A 89 11.19 1.61 12.99
N ASP A 90 12.14 2.50 12.90
CA ASP A 90 11.97 3.89 12.50
C ASP A 90 12.72 4.13 11.18
N ASN A 91 12.27 5.11 10.38
CA ASN A 91 12.99 5.54 9.18
C ASN A 91 13.08 4.44 8.10
N VAL A 92 11.94 3.78 7.78
CA VAL A 92 11.84 2.76 6.74
C VAL A 92 11.55 3.36 5.36
N HIS A 93 12.02 2.71 4.31
CA HIS A 93 11.47 2.92 2.97
C HIS A 93 10.10 2.23 2.90
N PHE A 94 9.16 2.83 2.18
CA PHE A 94 7.81 2.30 2.02
C PHE A 94 7.46 2.17 0.54
N LEU A 95 6.86 1.04 0.18
CA LEU A 95 6.27 0.81 -1.14
C LEU A 95 4.87 0.23 -0.96
N GLY A 96 3.86 0.95 -1.43
CA GLY A 96 2.45 0.53 -1.31
C GLY A 96 1.70 0.54 -2.63
N ILE A 97 0.77 -0.40 -2.79
CA ILE A 97 -0.07 -0.56 -3.99
C ILE A 97 -1.54 -0.42 -3.60
N GLY A 98 -2.32 0.37 -4.35
CA GLY A 98 -3.76 0.53 -4.10
C GLY A 98 -4.08 1.05 -2.71
N GLU A 99 -4.74 0.24 -1.87
CA GLU A 99 -4.97 0.57 -0.46
C GLU A 99 -3.66 0.71 0.32
N GLY A 100 -2.64 -0.06 -0.04
CA GLY A 100 -1.30 0.12 0.50
C GLY A 100 -0.71 1.49 0.18
N ALA A 101 -1.00 2.06 -0.99
CA ALA A 101 -0.64 3.44 -1.30
C ALA A 101 -1.33 4.43 -0.35
N ARG A 102 -2.62 4.23 -0.07
CA ARG A 102 -3.37 5.06 0.91
C ARG A 102 -2.76 4.99 2.30
N MET A 103 -2.32 3.80 2.73
CA MET A 103 -1.62 3.62 4.00
C MET A 103 -0.28 4.37 4.04
N GLY A 104 0.44 4.44 2.92
CA GLY A 104 1.64 5.28 2.80
C GLY A 104 1.36 6.76 3.02
N TYR A 105 0.27 7.28 2.45
CA TYR A 105 -0.15 8.67 2.69
C TYR A 105 -0.53 8.92 4.16
N LEU A 106 -1.26 7.99 4.80
CA LEU A 106 -1.59 8.10 6.22
C LEU A 106 -0.33 8.09 7.10
N LEU A 107 0.56 7.14 6.86
CA LEU A 107 1.81 7.05 7.61
C LEU A 107 2.65 8.33 7.45
N SER A 108 2.69 8.89 6.24
CA SER A 108 3.42 10.14 5.97
C SER A 108 2.80 11.36 6.68
N ALA A 109 1.50 11.35 6.88
CA ALA A 109 0.78 12.44 7.53
C ALA A 109 0.85 12.38 9.06
N TRP A 110 0.71 11.19 9.63
CA TRP A 110 0.55 11.02 11.08
C TRP A 110 1.82 10.54 11.79
N GLU A 111 2.69 9.81 11.08
CA GLU A 111 3.92 9.23 11.63
C GLU A 111 5.14 9.51 10.71
N PRO A 112 5.37 10.76 10.29
CA PRO A 112 6.37 11.11 9.28
C PRO A 112 7.80 10.67 9.64
N ASN A 113 8.10 10.56 10.93
CA ASN A 113 9.42 10.13 11.40
C ASN A 113 9.70 8.65 11.14
N ARG A 114 8.67 7.86 10.92
CA ARG A 114 8.77 6.45 10.54
C ARG A 114 9.23 6.24 9.10
N LEU A 115 9.08 7.26 8.25
CA LEU A 115 9.37 7.16 6.83
C LEU A 115 10.72 7.78 6.45
N ARG A 116 11.53 7.03 5.74
CA ARG A 116 12.73 7.49 5.03
C ARG A 116 12.39 7.99 3.64
N SER A 117 11.58 7.24 2.93
CA SER A 117 10.97 7.61 1.65
C SER A 117 9.71 6.81 1.44
N MET A 118 8.85 7.29 0.55
CA MET A 118 7.61 6.63 0.19
C MET A 118 7.51 6.49 -1.32
N ALA A 119 7.11 5.30 -1.78
CA ALA A 119 6.69 5.09 -3.16
C ALA A 119 5.29 4.48 -3.17
N VAL A 120 4.44 4.98 -4.04
CA VAL A 120 3.05 4.52 -4.14
C VAL A 120 2.67 4.26 -5.58
N LEU A 121 1.93 3.17 -5.77
CA LEU A 121 1.39 2.76 -7.04
C LEU A 121 -0.13 2.72 -6.92
N ASP A 122 -0.81 3.36 -7.86
CA ASP A 122 -2.25 3.30 -7.95
C ASP A 122 -2.95 3.57 -6.60
N GLY A 123 -3.15 4.82 -6.32
CA GLY A 123 -3.83 5.28 -5.11
C GLY A 123 -3.59 6.76 -4.86
N HIS A 124 -4.59 7.43 -4.34
CA HIS A 124 -4.52 8.85 -4.02
C HIS A 124 -5.00 9.13 -2.60
N PRO A 125 -4.59 10.26 -1.99
CA PRO A 125 -4.91 10.57 -0.60
C PRO A 125 -6.31 11.19 -0.40
N TYR A 126 -7.06 11.41 -1.47
CA TYR A 126 -8.33 12.14 -1.42
C TYR A 126 -9.52 11.24 -1.07
N ILE A 127 -10.62 11.86 -0.68
CA ILE A 127 -11.91 11.18 -0.54
C ILE A 127 -12.27 10.51 -1.87
N PRO A 128 -12.76 9.26 -1.83
CA PRO A 128 -13.18 8.55 -3.03
C PRO A 128 -14.29 9.30 -3.78
N GLU A 129 -14.20 9.31 -5.09
CA GLU A 129 -15.26 9.84 -5.93
C GLU A 129 -16.41 8.84 -6.08
N GLU A 130 -17.54 9.34 -6.56
CA GLU A 130 -18.74 8.54 -6.72
C GLU A 130 -18.53 7.31 -7.63
N TYR A 131 -17.67 7.42 -8.66
CA TYR A 131 -17.38 6.28 -9.53
C TYR A 131 -16.56 5.20 -8.81
N GLU A 132 -15.62 5.58 -7.92
CA GLU A 132 -14.83 4.63 -7.11
C GLU A 132 -15.75 3.91 -6.13
N LYS A 133 -16.61 4.65 -5.44
CA LYS A 133 -17.59 4.08 -4.51
C LYS A 133 -18.52 3.08 -5.21
N LYS A 134 -19.05 3.43 -6.38
CA LYS A 134 -19.88 2.53 -7.18
C LYS A 134 -19.14 1.26 -7.61
N THR A 135 -17.87 1.37 -7.94
CA THR A 135 -17.04 0.19 -8.26
C THR A 135 -16.94 -0.73 -7.04
N TRP A 136 -16.66 -0.18 -5.86
CA TRP A 136 -16.59 -0.99 -4.63
C TRP A 136 -17.95 -1.56 -4.21
N GLU A 137 -19.04 -0.82 -4.39
CA GLU A 137 -20.40 -1.35 -4.20
C GLU A 137 -20.67 -2.57 -5.09
N GLN A 138 -20.29 -2.49 -6.36
CA GLN A 138 -20.40 -3.64 -7.27
C GLN A 138 -19.54 -4.82 -6.82
N HIS A 139 -18.31 -4.56 -6.36
CA HIS A 139 -17.45 -5.61 -5.81
C HIS A 139 -18.08 -6.26 -4.57
N VAL A 140 -18.67 -5.48 -3.68
CA VAL A 140 -19.44 -5.99 -2.52
C VAL A 140 -20.56 -6.92 -2.96
N ASP A 141 -21.34 -6.52 -3.96
CA ASP A 141 -22.43 -7.33 -4.48
C ASP A 141 -21.95 -8.64 -5.09
N TRP A 142 -20.85 -8.60 -5.86
CA TRP A 142 -20.28 -9.82 -6.45
C TRP A 142 -19.66 -10.75 -5.39
N VAL A 143 -19.01 -10.21 -4.38
CA VAL A 143 -18.49 -11.02 -3.26
C VAL A 143 -19.62 -11.67 -2.49
N LYS A 144 -20.70 -10.93 -2.16
CA LYS A 144 -21.89 -11.50 -1.50
C LYS A 144 -22.58 -12.57 -2.33
N ALA A 145 -22.65 -12.39 -3.64
CA ALA A 145 -23.21 -13.34 -4.57
C ALA A 145 -22.25 -14.48 -4.92
N GLN A 146 -21.01 -14.48 -4.43
CA GLN A 146 -19.94 -15.39 -4.80
C GLN A 146 -19.68 -15.44 -6.33
N ASN A 147 -19.91 -14.32 -7.00
CA ASN A 147 -19.71 -14.18 -8.45
C ASN A 147 -18.23 -13.84 -8.74
N TRP A 148 -17.38 -14.77 -8.40
CA TRP A 148 -15.92 -14.64 -8.53
C TRP A 148 -15.47 -14.53 -9.98
N GLU A 149 -16.18 -15.16 -10.90
CA GLU A 149 -15.89 -15.09 -12.34
C GLU A 149 -16.02 -13.64 -12.84
N ARG A 150 -17.09 -12.95 -12.43
CA ARG A 150 -17.29 -11.54 -12.78
C ARG A 150 -16.25 -10.63 -12.14
N LEU A 151 -15.98 -10.84 -10.86
CA LEU A 151 -14.98 -10.06 -10.13
C LEU A 151 -13.59 -10.19 -10.77
N ARG A 152 -13.23 -11.39 -11.24
CA ARG A 152 -11.94 -11.63 -11.90
C ARG A 152 -11.76 -10.86 -13.22
N GLN A 153 -12.83 -10.39 -13.84
CA GLN A 153 -12.72 -9.58 -15.06
C GLN A 153 -12.35 -8.11 -14.79
N GLU A 154 -12.35 -7.69 -13.54
CA GLU A 154 -11.99 -6.31 -13.22
C GLU A 154 -10.50 -6.02 -13.48
N PRO A 155 -10.21 -4.80 -13.98
CA PRO A 155 -8.83 -4.37 -14.19
C PRO A 155 -7.98 -4.53 -12.92
N GLY A 156 -6.79 -5.11 -13.07
CA GLY A 156 -5.88 -5.41 -11.96
C GLY A 156 -6.19 -6.71 -11.21
N LEU A 157 -7.37 -7.31 -11.36
CA LEU A 157 -7.68 -8.63 -10.83
C LEU A 157 -7.52 -9.72 -11.90
N LYS A 158 -7.81 -9.43 -13.16
CA LYS A 158 -7.63 -10.34 -14.30
C LYS A 158 -6.15 -10.68 -14.56
N GLU A 159 -5.22 -9.79 -14.15
CA GLU A 159 -3.78 -9.97 -14.29
C GLU A 159 -3.17 -10.82 -13.18
N LEU A 160 -3.91 -11.10 -12.10
CA LEU A 160 -3.44 -11.95 -11.01
C LEU A 160 -3.33 -13.41 -11.46
N SER A 161 -2.28 -14.09 -11.01
CA SER A 161 -2.09 -15.52 -11.26
C SER A 161 -3.24 -16.35 -10.69
N ASP A 162 -3.44 -17.56 -11.21
CA ASP A 162 -4.44 -18.48 -10.67
C ASP A 162 -4.18 -18.78 -9.19
N LEU A 163 -2.92 -18.85 -8.78
CA LEU A 163 -2.55 -19.10 -7.39
C LEU A 163 -2.95 -17.92 -6.46
N GLN A 164 -2.73 -16.69 -6.91
CA GLN A 164 -3.19 -15.49 -6.19
C GLN A 164 -4.72 -15.46 -6.13
N TRP A 165 -5.39 -15.77 -7.24
CA TRP A 165 -6.82 -15.80 -7.32
C TRP A 165 -7.44 -16.84 -6.37
N ASP A 166 -6.87 -18.03 -6.28
CA ASP A 166 -7.28 -19.07 -5.33
C ASP A 166 -7.18 -18.60 -3.88
N ARG A 167 -6.19 -17.78 -3.55
CA ARG A 167 -6.06 -17.20 -2.20
C ARG A 167 -7.14 -16.15 -1.92
N ILE A 168 -7.45 -15.31 -2.92
CA ILE A 168 -8.55 -14.33 -2.80
C ILE A 168 -9.88 -15.02 -2.47
N GLN A 169 -10.19 -16.11 -3.15
CA GLN A 169 -11.44 -16.85 -2.95
C GLN A 169 -11.52 -17.55 -1.58
N LYS A 170 -10.39 -17.84 -0.95
CA LYS A 170 -10.36 -18.48 0.38
C LYS A 170 -10.64 -17.51 1.53
N VAL A 171 -10.52 -16.21 1.31
CA VAL A 171 -10.88 -15.21 2.31
C VAL A 171 -12.41 -15.22 2.51
N LYS A 172 -12.86 -15.20 3.76
CA LYS A 172 -14.29 -15.17 4.07
C LYS A 172 -14.96 -13.95 3.43
N SER A 173 -16.13 -14.15 2.84
CA SER A 173 -16.86 -13.08 2.16
C SER A 173 -17.20 -11.91 3.09
N GLY A 174 -17.54 -12.16 4.36
CA GLY A 174 -17.80 -11.12 5.36
C GLY A 174 -16.62 -10.16 5.55
N ASN A 175 -15.42 -10.70 5.71
CA ASN A 175 -14.21 -9.89 5.85
C ASN A 175 -13.96 -9.02 4.62
N ARG A 176 -14.12 -9.59 3.44
CA ARG A 176 -13.92 -8.87 2.19
C ARG A 176 -14.94 -7.75 2.01
N VAL A 177 -16.19 -8.03 2.36
CA VAL A 177 -17.26 -7.03 2.35
C VAL A 177 -16.96 -5.90 3.32
N ALA A 178 -16.58 -6.20 4.57
CA ALA A 178 -16.25 -5.19 5.57
C ALA A 178 -15.07 -4.31 5.12
N ALA A 179 -14.03 -4.92 4.55
CA ALA A 179 -12.87 -4.19 4.03
C ALA A 179 -13.24 -3.27 2.85
N LEU A 180 -14.04 -3.73 1.89
CA LEU A 180 -14.53 -2.91 0.76
C LEU A 180 -15.41 -1.75 1.24
N GLN A 181 -16.29 -1.99 2.20
CA GLN A 181 -17.12 -0.94 2.80
C GLN A 181 -16.29 0.12 3.51
N ALA A 182 -15.23 -0.28 4.21
CA ALA A 182 -14.32 0.67 4.85
C ALA A 182 -13.59 1.57 3.84
N GLU A 183 -13.29 1.06 2.63
CA GLU A 183 -12.71 1.89 1.56
C GLU A 183 -13.68 2.98 1.07
N MET A 184 -14.99 2.69 1.03
CA MET A 184 -16.00 3.70 0.67
C MET A 184 -16.11 4.83 1.71
N GLU A 185 -15.78 4.52 2.96
CA GLU A 185 -15.78 5.46 4.09
C GLU A 185 -14.43 6.18 4.28
N TRP A 186 -13.49 6.01 3.36
CA TRP A 186 -12.18 6.68 3.42
C TRP A 186 -12.35 8.20 3.54
N PRO A 187 -11.88 8.84 4.64
CA PRO A 187 -12.11 10.26 4.89
C PRO A 187 -11.20 11.18 4.05
N GLY A 188 -10.25 10.61 3.31
CA GLY A 188 -9.17 11.35 2.69
C GLY A 188 -8.11 11.79 3.71
N VAL A 189 -6.95 12.13 3.22
CA VAL A 189 -5.85 12.70 4.02
C VAL A 189 -5.55 14.14 3.59
N ALA A 190 -5.99 14.52 2.40
CA ALA A 190 -5.53 15.72 1.71
C ALA A 190 -6.05 17.05 2.27
N GLN A 191 -7.16 17.06 2.99
CA GLN A 191 -7.72 18.30 3.54
C GLN A 191 -6.96 18.76 4.79
N ASP A 192 -6.34 17.84 5.51
CA ASP A 192 -5.61 18.06 6.74
C ASP A 192 -4.15 17.58 6.68
N LEU A 193 -3.62 17.38 5.46
CA LEU A 193 -2.20 17.09 5.32
C LEU A 193 -1.42 18.22 5.99
N PRO A 194 -0.67 17.92 7.07
CA PRO A 194 0.28 18.87 7.60
C PRO A 194 1.20 19.33 6.46
N PRO A 195 1.86 20.48 6.59
CA PRO A 195 2.69 21.01 5.52
C PRO A 195 3.58 19.92 4.96
N ALA A 196 3.40 19.63 3.71
CA ALA A 196 4.01 18.62 2.84
C ALA A 196 4.75 17.48 3.54
N PRO A 197 4.41 16.20 3.28
CA PRO A 197 5.15 15.08 3.86
C PRO A 197 6.64 15.32 3.77
N SER A 198 7.34 15.27 4.89
CA SER A 198 8.78 15.54 4.94
C SER A 198 9.63 14.47 4.27
N ALA A 199 9.04 13.28 4.04
CA ALA A 199 9.71 12.18 3.37
C ALA A 199 9.67 12.35 1.84
N PRO A 200 10.80 12.13 1.15
CA PRO A 200 10.80 12.06 -0.32
C PRO A 200 9.82 11.02 -0.83
N GLY A 201 9.07 11.38 -1.88
CA GLY A 201 8.05 10.51 -2.46
C GLY A 201 8.23 10.24 -3.95
N MET A 202 7.80 9.07 -4.39
CA MET A 202 7.68 8.68 -5.80
C MET A 202 6.27 8.19 -6.08
N LEU A 203 5.60 8.80 -7.03
CA LEU A 203 4.28 8.40 -7.50
C LEU A 203 4.42 7.67 -8.83
N PHE A 204 4.04 6.40 -8.84
CA PHE A 204 3.97 5.60 -10.05
C PHE A 204 2.53 5.57 -10.55
N THR A 205 2.32 5.98 -11.79
CA THR A 205 1.00 6.00 -12.40
C THR A 205 1.08 5.86 -13.91
N SER A 206 -0.03 5.57 -14.54
CA SER A 206 -0.18 5.56 -16.00
C SER A 206 -1.14 6.66 -16.46
N THR A 207 -0.95 7.15 -17.66
CA THR A 207 -1.90 8.14 -18.27
C THR A 207 -3.29 7.55 -18.53
N ARG A 208 -3.44 6.23 -18.48
CA ARG A 208 -4.72 5.51 -18.60
C ARG A 208 -5.37 5.19 -17.26
N GLU A 209 -4.70 5.50 -16.16
CA GLU A 209 -5.21 5.31 -14.82
C GLU A 209 -6.36 6.28 -14.53
N PRO A 210 -7.56 5.82 -14.12
CA PRO A 210 -8.66 6.71 -13.77
C PRO A 210 -8.31 7.75 -12.71
N SER A 211 -7.47 7.37 -11.74
CA SER A 211 -7.00 8.25 -10.67
C SER A 211 -5.81 9.15 -11.05
N PHE A 212 -5.32 9.08 -12.31
CA PHE A 212 -4.12 9.80 -12.76
C PHE A 212 -4.12 11.29 -12.39
N MET A 213 -5.23 11.99 -12.63
CA MET A 213 -5.31 13.42 -12.34
C MET A 213 -5.22 13.71 -10.85
N LYS A 214 -5.81 12.88 -10.00
CA LYS A 214 -5.74 13.01 -8.54
C LYS A 214 -4.34 12.70 -8.01
N MET A 215 -3.70 11.65 -8.52
CA MET A 215 -2.32 11.35 -8.17
C MET A 215 -1.38 12.49 -8.57
N ARG A 216 -1.59 13.07 -9.74
CA ARG A 216 -0.84 14.24 -10.21
C ARG A 216 -1.06 15.47 -9.33
N GLU A 217 -2.27 15.69 -8.85
CA GLU A 217 -2.58 16.77 -7.90
C GLU A 217 -1.88 16.52 -6.56
N ALA A 218 -1.98 15.32 -6.01
CA ALA A 218 -1.31 14.95 -4.76
C ALA A 218 0.19 15.24 -4.79
N GLY A 219 0.86 14.86 -5.87
CA GLY A 219 2.29 15.13 -5.98
C GLY A 219 2.64 16.61 -6.19
N ARG A 220 1.78 17.43 -6.81
CA ARG A 220 2.02 18.87 -6.95
C ARG A 220 2.05 19.59 -5.61
N ASN A 221 1.30 19.09 -4.65
CA ASN A 221 1.22 19.66 -3.31
C ASN A 221 2.41 19.27 -2.42
N CYS A 222 3.31 18.40 -2.91
CA CYS A 222 4.45 17.88 -2.18
C CYS A 222 5.77 18.19 -2.89
N ALA A 223 6.50 19.20 -2.43
CA ALA A 223 7.71 19.72 -3.09
C ALA A 223 8.82 18.68 -3.32
N TYR A 224 8.86 17.62 -2.52
CA TYR A 224 9.88 16.57 -2.58
C TYR A 224 9.40 15.29 -3.27
N TRP A 225 8.23 15.32 -3.88
CA TRP A 225 7.67 14.16 -4.57
C TRP A 225 7.94 14.24 -6.07
N ARG A 226 8.19 13.07 -6.65
CA ARG A 226 8.45 12.89 -8.07
C ARG A 226 7.38 11.99 -8.67
N TYR A 227 7.17 12.15 -9.98
CA TYR A 227 6.32 11.27 -10.76
C TYR A 227 7.17 10.37 -11.63
N HIS A 228 6.76 9.12 -11.72
CA HIS A 228 7.16 8.26 -12.81
C HIS A 228 5.87 7.85 -13.54
N ILE A 229 5.68 8.43 -14.72
CA ILE A 229 4.47 8.21 -15.51
C ILE A 229 4.83 7.20 -16.59
N PHE A 230 4.12 6.08 -16.62
CA PHE A 230 4.21 5.12 -17.70
C PHE A 230 3.22 5.51 -18.80
N PRO A 231 3.69 6.02 -19.96
CA PRO A 231 2.79 6.37 -21.05
C PRO A 231 2.21 5.09 -21.65
N GLN A 232 0.89 5.06 -21.84
CA GLN A 232 0.16 4.02 -22.56
C GLN A 232 0.13 2.60 -21.93
N LEU A 233 0.65 2.38 -20.74
CA LEU A 233 0.39 1.12 -20.06
C LEU A 233 -1.10 1.02 -19.73
N GLU A 234 -1.71 -0.11 -20.06
CA GLU A 234 -3.03 -0.44 -19.55
C GLU A 234 -2.97 -0.52 -18.02
N TYR A 235 -4.07 -0.17 -17.41
CA TYR A 235 -4.22 -0.17 -15.97
C TYR A 235 -3.62 -1.45 -15.36
N ARG A 236 -2.67 -1.27 -14.45
CA ARG A 236 -2.02 -2.30 -13.64
C ARG A 236 -1.15 -3.34 -14.37
N GLU A 237 -1.32 -3.60 -15.65
CA GLU A 237 -0.47 -4.59 -16.35
C GLU A 237 1.02 -4.28 -16.19
N GLY A 238 1.39 -3.01 -16.31
CA GLY A 238 2.79 -2.60 -16.12
C GLY A 238 3.15 -2.23 -14.68
N LEU A 239 2.18 -1.84 -13.84
CA LEU A 239 2.47 -1.44 -12.46
C LEU A 239 2.65 -2.65 -11.53
N LEU A 240 2.09 -3.81 -11.89
CA LEU A 240 2.28 -5.06 -11.15
C LEU A 240 3.49 -5.85 -11.64
N ASP A 241 4.09 -5.45 -12.76
CA ASP A 241 5.29 -6.07 -13.31
C ASP A 241 6.54 -5.45 -12.68
N SER A 242 7.25 -6.26 -11.89
CA SER A 242 8.48 -5.82 -11.21
C SER A 242 9.59 -5.40 -12.19
N GLU A 243 9.68 -6.02 -13.38
CA GLU A 243 10.70 -5.67 -14.36
C GLU A 243 10.51 -4.25 -14.92
N ILE A 244 9.26 -3.79 -14.99
CA ILE A 244 8.92 -2.44 -15.43
C ILE A 244 9.14 -1.42 -14.31
N LEU A 245 8.70 -1.73 -13.09
CA LEU A 245 8.69 -0.76 -12.00
C LEU A 245 10.03 -0.65 -11.26
N LEU A 246 10.68 -1.78 -10.96
CA LEU A 246 11.86 -1.80 -10.10
C LEU A 246 13.03 -0.94 -10.58
N PRO A 247 13.34 -0.82 -11.89
CA PRO A 247 14.43 0.04 -12.33
C PRO A 247 14.25 1.51 -11.86
N ALA A 248 13.05 2.05 -12.02
CA ALA A 248 12.74 3.42 -11.61
C ALA A 248 12.66 3.54 -10.07
N TYR A 249 12.08 2.54 -9.40
CA TYR A 249 12.01 2.52 -7.94
C TYR A 249 13.39 2.45 -7.29
N LEU A 250 14.27 1.57 -7.76
CA LEU A 250 15.62 1.42 -7.24
C LEU A 250 16.48 2.68 -7.49
N ASP A 251 16.34 3.32 -8.66
CA ASP A 251 17.00 4.61 -8.90
C ASP A 251 16.52 5.67 -7.90
N PHE A 252 15.22 5.72 -7.62
CA PHE A 252 14.66 6.64 -6.63
C PHE A 252 15.18 6.33 -5.23
N VAL A 253 15.00 5.12 -4.73
CA VAL A 253 15.26 4.78 -3.32
C VAL A 253 16.76 4.80 -2.98
N ARG A 254 17.63 4.43 -3.93
CA ARG A 254 19.08 4.50 -3.77
C ARG A 254 19.60 5.95 -3.60
N ARG A 255 18.92 6.92 -4.21
CA ARG A 255 19.24 8.36 -4.06
C ARG A 255 18.84 8.91 -2.70
N GLN A 256 17.95 8.23 -1.97
CA GLN A 256 17.54 8.59 -0.60
C GLN A 256 18.55 8.07 0.44
N ARG A 257 19.86 8.04 0.08
CA ARG A 257 20.93 7.70 1.01
C ARG A 257 20.90 8.67 2.18
N TRP A 258 21.11 8.11 3.36
CA TRP A 258 21.04 8.76 4.66
C TRP A 258 21.67 10.17 4.64
N VAL A 259 20.86 11.20 4.76
CA VAL A 259 21.26 12.53 5.22
C VAL A 259 20.83 12.56 6.68
N PRO A 260 21.74 12.69 7.65
CA PRO A 260 21.36 12.94 9.02
C PRO A 260 20.46 14.17 9.02
N ARG A 261 19.22 14.07 9.50
CA ARG A 261 18.44 15.26 9.80
C ARG A 261 19.18 15.95 10.96
N SER A 262 19.90 17.01 10.67
CA SER A 262 20.31 17.93 11.70
C SER A 262 19.04 18.51 12.30
N TYR A 263 18.71 18.09 13.52
CA TYR A 263 17.72 18.76 14.34
C TYR A 263 18.29 20.16 14.66
N GLU A 264 18.07 21.12 13.81
CA GLU A 264 18.10 22.53 14.18
C GLU A 264 16.70 22.89 14.68
N GLY A 265 16.35 22.34 15.82
CA GLY A 265 15.25 22.80 16.65
C GLY A 265 15.75 23.94 17.53
N GLY A 266 15.88 25.12 16.95
CA GLY A 266 15.98 26.34 17.73
C GLY A 266 14.60 26.70 18.24
N TYR A 267 14.29 26.37 19.49
CA TYR A 267 13.30 27.11 20.25
C TYR A 267 13.89 28.47 20.59
N LEU A 268 13.30 29.53 20.09
CA LEU A 268 13.22 30.83 20.70
C LEU A 268 11.76 31.28 20.69
#